data_1833f35a8bc9f7e97608eafa6476a41b
#
_entry.id   1833f35a8bc9f7e97608eafa6476a41b
#
_cell.length_a   1.000
_cell.length_b   1.000
_cell.length_c   1.000
_cell.angle_alpha   90.00
_cell.angle_beta   90.00
_cell.angle_gamma   90.00
#
_symmetry.space_group_name_H-M   'P 1'
#
loop_
_entity.id
_entity.type
_entity.pdbx_description
1 polymer ?
#
loop_
_entity_poly.entity_id
_entity_poly.type
_entity_poly.pdbx_seq_one_letter_code
_entity_poly.pdbx_strand_id
1 'polypeptide(L)'
;MGNTADVTVIGDPSLLGVARVRLEQLEQRWSRFISSSDICALNQSKGVAISVHPDTITLVRYLVDAQRLTNRLFDPTLLPSLVQLGYARSITNASLVTQLDGSLQWGKPLAATSIDIANSTVTLPIGLTLDPGGLGKGLAADMVASELRELGAEGVCISIGGDIRCAGIGPIDGAWSIPVASPFIASEVLATATLLDGAIATSSLDAKTWLVDNKAMHHVLSPKTGLPLQRSAEQIIQATVIGAEAVWAEVFATVVLVAGVVEGFTQIEAAGLAALAVFTDGRRLESSHWKEYTE
;
A
#
# COMPACT_ATOMS: atom_id res chain seq x y z
N MET A 1 10.46 4.79 -0.43
CA MET A 1 9.05 5.03 -0.74
C MET A 1 8.49 6.29 -0.07
N GLY A 2 9.36 7.15 0.39
CA GLY A 2 9.01 8.46 0.97
C GLY A 2 8.22 8.39 2.28
N ASN A 3 8.38 7.33 3.05
CA ASN A 3 7.80 7.14 4.38
C ASN A 3 8.89 6.70 5.36
N THR A 4 8.64 6.91 6.65
CA THR A 4 9.45 6.29 7.71
C THR A 4 9.18 4.80 7.76
N ALA A 5 10.20 4.02 8.10
CA ALA A 5 10.08 2.61 8.42
C ALA A 5 10.62 2.36 9.82
N ASP A 6 9.79 1.74 10.66
CA ASP A 6 10.13 1.33 12.01
C ASP A 6 10.15 -0.20 12.07
N VAL A 7 11.20 -0.77 12.64
CA VAL A 7 11.37 -2.21 12.76
C VAL A 7 11.67 -2.58 14.22
N THR A 8 10.88 -3.49 14.75
CA THR A 8 11.11 -4.13 16.04
C THR A 8 11.42 -5.61 15.80
N VAL A 9 12.48 -6.10 16.42
CA VAL A 9 12.89 -7.52 16.40
C VAL A 9 12.98 -8.04 17.81
N ILE A 10 12.38 -9.19 18.07
CA ILE A 10 12.57 -9.97 19.29
C ILE A 10 13.52 -11.13 18.96
N GLY A 11 14.60 -11.28 19.74
CA GLY A 11 15.68 -12.22 19.48
C GLY A 11 16.98 -11.50 19.15
N ASP A 12 17.67 -11.87 18.06
CA ASP A 12 18.97 -11.31 17.68
C ASP A 12 18.85 -9.87 17.14
N PRO A 13 19.40 -8.85 17.85
CA PRO A 13 19.32 -7.45 17.41
C PRO A 13 20.12 -7.15 16.12
N SER A 14 21.05 -8.03 15.70
CA SER A 14 21.78 -7.86 14.43
C SER A 14 20.87 -7.89 13.21
N LEU A 15 19.71 -8.53 13.33
CA LEU A 15 18.69 -8.61 12.29
C LEU A 15 18.06 -7.25 11.94
N LEU A 16 18.15 -6.24 12.81
CA LEU A 16 17.75 -4.87 12.48
C LEU A 16 18.57 -4.30 11.31
N GLY A 17 19.87 -4.62 11.26
CA GLY A 17 20.74 -4.25 10.14
C GLY A 17 20.32 -4.92 8.84
N VAL A 18 19.94 -6.20 8.89
CA VAL A 18 19.45 -6.97 7.76
C VAL A 18 18.14 -6.35 7.23
N ALA A 19 17.17 -6.10 8.12
CA ALA A 19 15.89 -5.47 7.77
C ALA A 19 16.08 -4.13 7.05
N ARG A 20 16.95 -3.26 7.60
CA ARG A 20 17.22 -1.95 6.99
C ARG A 20 17.77 -2.09 5.58
N VAL A 21 18.80 -2.89 5.38
CA VAL A 21 19.40 -3.09 4.05
C VAL A 21 18.36 -3.64 3.08
N ARG A 22 17.54 -4.57 3.52
CA ARG A 22 16.53 -5.20 2.69
C ARG A 22 15.43 -4.22 2.26
N LEU A 23 14.92 -3.41 3.20
CA LEU A 23 13.95 -2.35 2.89
C LEU A 23 14.52 -1.30 1.91
N GLU A 24 15.77 -0.88 2.10
CA GLU A 24 16.47 0.02 1.18
C GLU A 24 16.58 -0.59 -0.24
N GLN A 25 16.89 -1.89 -0.36
CA GLN A 25 16.95 -2.60 -1.65
C GLN A 25 15.59 -2.64 -2.34
N LEU A 26 14.51 -2.91 -1.61
CA LEU A 26 13.15 -2.91 -2.16
C LEU A 26 12.74 -1.50 -2.62
N GLU A 27 13.06 -0.45 -1.85
CA GLU A 27 12.82 0.93 -2.26
C GLU A 27 13.56 1.30 -3.55
N GLN A 28 14.84 0.93 -3.67
CA GLN A 28 15.63 1.19 -4.87
C GLN A 28 15.01 0.55 -6.11
N ARG A 29 14.38 -0.60 -6.00
CA ARG A 29 13.75 -1.32 -7.12
C ARG A 29 12.33 -0.83 -7.43
N TRP A 30 11.56 -0.41 -6.42
CA TRP A 30 10.12 -0.20 -6.54
C TRP A 30 9.69 1.26 -6.56
N SER A 31 10.57 2.20 -6.18
CA SER A 31 10.21 3.60 -6.14
C SER A 31 10.06 4.20 -7.54
N ARG A 32 8.87 4.74 -7.84
CA ARG A 32 8.62 5.48 -9.08
C ARG A 32 9.38 6.81 -9.19
N PHE A 33 9.99 7.23 -8.09
CA PHE A 33 10.77 8.46 -8.02
C PHE A 33 12.28 8.24 -8.24
N ILE A 34 12.75 6.99 -8.21
CA ILE A 34 14.16 6.63 -8.44
C ILE A 34 14.28 6.20 -9.90
N SER A 35 14.95 7.01 -10.71
CA SER A 35 15.01 6.81 -12.16
C SER A 35 15.67 5.49 -12.59
N SER A 36 16.53 4.92 -11.75
CA SER A 36 17.17 3.60 -11.97
C SER A 36 16.37 2.41 -11.45
N SER A 37 15.15 2.63 -10.92
CA SER A 37 14.33 1.54 -10.40
C SER A 37 13.73 0.67 -11.50
N ASP A 38 13.44 -0.58 -11.17
CA ASP A 38 12.75 -1.50 -12.08
C ASP A 38 11.37 -0.96 -12.50
N ILE A 39 10.64 -0.32 -11.59
CA ILE A 39 9.35 0.31 -11.88
C ILE A 39 9.49 1.46 -12.89
N CYS A 40 10.52 2.27 -12.77
CA CYS A 40 10.78 3.32 -13.79
C CYS A 40 11.14 2.71 -15.14
N ALA A 41 11.97 1.65 -15.17
CA ALA A 41 12.30 0.94 -16.40
C ALA A 41 11.06 0.33 -17.06
N LEU A 42 10.18 -0.31 -16.28
CA LEU A 42 8.91 -0.85 -16.77
C LEU A 42 7.99 0.24 -17.31
N ASN A 43 7.87 1.37 -16.61
CA ASN A 43 7.03 2.51 -17.01
C ASN A 43 7.53 3.19 -18.30
N GLN A 44 8.78 2.99 -18.69
CA GLN A 44 9.39 3.51 -19.90
C GLN A 44 9.52 2.44 -21.01
N SER A 45 9.07 1.21 -20.79
CA SER A 45 9.33 0.04 -21.63
C SER A 45 8.71 0.08 -23.03
N LYS A 46 7.64 0.86 -23.23
CA LYS A 46 6.91 0.98 -24.52
C LYS A 46 6.51 -0.38 -25.12
N GLY A 47 6.17 -1.34 -24.28
CA GLY A 47 5.76 -2.68 -24.69
C GLY A 47 6.91 -3.66 -24.93
N VAL A 48 8.15 -3.28 -24.64
CA VAL A 48 9.31 -4.17 -24.70
C VAL A 48 9.46 -4.93 -23.37
N ALA A 49 9.91 -6.18 -23.44
CA ALA A 49 10.23 -6.99 -22.25
C ALA A 49 11.43 -6.37 -21.52
N ILE A 50 11.28 -6.15 -20.24
CA ILE A 50 12.31 -5.59 -19.34
C ILE A 50 12.75 -6.67 -18.37
N SER A 51 14.05 -6.90 -18.24
CA SER A 51 14.62 -7.73 -17.19
C SER A 51 14.57 -6.96 -15.88
N VAL A 52 14.02 -7.58 -14.85
CA VAL A 52 13.81 -6.99 -13.52
C VAL A 52 14.28 -7.96 -12.43
N HIS A 53 14.48 -7.45 -11.22
CA HIS A 53 14.80 -8.32 -10.10
C HIS A 53 13.61 -9.26 -9.74
N PRO A 54 13.84 -10.48 -9.22
CA PRO A 54 12.76 -11.39 -8.78
C PRO A 54 11.76 -10.77 -7.80
N ASP A 55 12.20 -9.86 -6.92
CA ASP A 55 11.30 -9.10 -6.05
C ASP A 55 10.29 -8.25 -6.84
N THR A 56 10.73 -7.69 -7.97
CA THR A 56 9.85 -6.89 -8.83
C THR A 56 8.90 -7.78 -9.62
N ILE A 57 9.29 -9.00 -9.97
CA ILE A 57 8.36 -10.02 -10.50
C ILE A 57 7.24 -10.26 -9.49
N THR A 58 7.60 -10.45 -8.21
CA THR A 58 6.65 -10.64 -7.12
C THR A 58 5.71 -9.43 -6.99
N LEU A 59 6.27 -8.21 -6.95
CA LEU A 59 5.48 -6.98 -6.89
C LEU A 59 4.48 -6.89 -8.05
N VAL A 60 4.91 -7.12 -9.29
CA VAL A 60 4.04 -7.00 -10.47
C VAL A 60 2.92 -8.03 -10.44
N ARG A 61 3.19 -9.25 -9.96
CA ARG A 61 2.14 -10.27 -9.76
C ARG A 61 1.09 -9.80 -8.77
N TYR A 62 1.50 -9.25 -7.62
CA TYR A 62 0.56 -8.70 -6.63
C TYR A 62 -0.25 -7.52 -7.18
N LEU A 63 0.36 -6.63 -7.99
CA LEU A 63 -0.37 -5.53 -8.64
C LEU A 63 -1.43 -6.03 -9.63
N VAL A 64 -1.10 -7.07 -10.43
CA VAL A 64 -2.05 -7.71 -11.35
C VAL A 64 -3.20 -8.36 -10.57
N ASP A 65 -2.87 -9.13 -9.53
CA ASP A 65 -3.86 -9.82 -8.71
C ASP A 65 -4.75 -8.84 -7.93
N ALA A 66 -4.18 -7.78 -7.37
CA ALA A 66 -4.93 -6.75 -6.64
C ALA A 66 -5.95 -6.05 -7.56
N GLN A 67 -5.56 -5.66 -8.78
CA GLN A 67 -6.50 -5.08 -9.74
C GLN A 67 -7.62 -6.06 -10.08
N ARG A 68 -7.29 -7.33 -10.32
CA ARG A 68 -8.25 -8.38 -10.69
C ARG A 68 -9.21 -8.72 -9.54
N LEU A 69 -8.67 -9.01 -8.34
CA LEU A 69 -9.45 -9.45 -7.18
C LEU A 69 -10.39 -8.37 -6.65
N THR A 70 -10.02 -7.10 -6.79
CA THR A 70 -10.85 -5.98 -6.35
C THR A 70 -11.80 -5.45 -7.44
N ASN A 71 -11.95 -6.16 -8.56
CA ASN A 71 -12.73 -5.68 -9.72
C ASN A 71 -12.31 -4.26 -10.14
N ARG A 72 -11.00 -3.97 -10.06
CA ARG A 72 -10.40 -2.67 -10.38
C ARG A 72 -10.78 -1.51 -9.47
N LEU A 73 -11.32 -1.77 -8.29
CA LEU A 73 -11.46 -0.73 -7.25
C LEU A 73 -10.09 -0.30 -6.71
N PHE A 74 -9.13 -1.23 -6.66
CA PHE A 74 -7.71 -0.91 -6.60
C PHE A 74 -7.13 -0.92 -8.01
N ASP A 75 -6.60 0.22 -8.48
CA ASP A 75 -6.03 0.33 -9.82
C ASP A 75 -4.61 0.94 -9.79
N PRO A 76 -3.57 0.13 -9.94
CA PRO A 76 -2.20 0.62 -9.92
C PRO A 76 -1.77 1.31 -11.23
N THR A 77 -2.67 1.46 -12.20
CA THR A 77 -2.39 2.14 -13.48
C THR A 77 -2.73 3.63 -13.45
N LEU A 78 -3.12 4.19 -12.29
CA LEU A 78 -3.51 5.59 -12.13
C LEU A 78 -2.33 6.58 -12.08
N LEU A 79 -1.10 6.11 -12.28
CA LEU A 79 0.10 6.97 -12.23
C LEU A 79 0.04 8.20 -13.15
N PRO A 80 -0.43 8.12 -14.41
CA PRO A 80 -0.56 9.30 -15.26
C PRO A 80 -1.50 10.35 -14.67
N SER A 81 -2.62 9.94 -14.08
CA SER A 81 -3.56 10.84 -13.41
C SER A 81 -2.93 11.52 -12.20
N LEU A 82 -2.19 10.79 -11.35
CA LEU A 82 -1.47 11.37 -10.21
C LEU A 82 -0.48 12.45 -10.66
N VAL A 83 0.29 12.18 -11.71
CA VAL A 83 1.27 13.12 -12.25
C VAL A 83 0.58 14.37 -12.85
N GLN A 84 -0.49 14.19 -13.61
CA GLN A 84 -1.29 15.29 -14.18
C GLN A 84 -1.93 16.17 -13.10
N LEU A 85 -2.32 15.57 -11.96
CA LEU A 85 -2.87 16.26 -10.80
C LEU A 85 -1.78 16.86 -9.90
N GLY A 86 -0.52 16.90 -10.34
CA GLY A 86 0.58 17.58 -9.66
C GLY A 86 1.42 16.68 -8.73
N TYR A 87 1.10 15.41 -8.55
CA TYR A 87 1.90 14.49 -7.71
C TYR A 87 3.03 13.83 -8.50
N ALA A 88 3.82 14.64 -9.18
CA ALA A 88 5.02 14.19 -9.89
C ALA A 88 6.26 14.11 -8.99
N ARG A 89 6.32 14.86 -7.89
CA ARG A 89 7.47 14.97 -6.99
C ARG A 89 7.29 14.18 -5.72
N SER A 90 8.39 13.61 -5.21
CA SER A 90 8.38 12.99 -3.87
C SER A 90 8.13 14.07 -2.80
N ILE A 91 7.27 13.76 -1.83
CA ILE A 91 6.95 14.66 -0.71
C ILE A 91 8.16 14.82 0.23
N THR A 92 8.95 13.76 0.40
CA THR A 92 10.12 13.77 1.30
C THR A 92 11.39 14.30 0.66
N ASN A 93 11.49 14.24 -0.68
CA ASN A 93 12.63 14.74 -1.43
C ASN A 93 12.18 15.31 -2.78
N ALA A 94 12.00 16.63 -2.85
CA ALA A 94 11.50 17.32 -4.04
C ALA A 94 12.43 17.23 -5.29
N SER A 95 13.69 16.79 -5.13
CA SER A 95 14.59 16.52 -6.25
C SER A 95 14.24 15.22 -7.00
N LEU A 96 13.54 14.30 -6.34
CA LEU A 96 13.10 13.04 -6.93
C LEU A 96 11.76 13.25 -7.64
N VAL A 97 11.76 13.06 -8.96
CA VAL A 97 10.63 13.36 -9.85
C VAL A 97 10.29 12.15 -10.71
N THR A 98 9.01 11.79 -10.74
CA THR A 98 8.50 10.82 -11.71
C THR A 98 8.51 11.42 -13.10
N GLN A 99 9.16 10.74 -14.03
CA GLN A 99 9.19 11.12 -15.45
C GLN A 99 8.27 10.17 -16.24
N LEU A 100 7.30 10.72 -16.92
CA LEU A 100 6.40 9.98 -17.79
C LEU A 100 6.36 10.63 -19.17
N ASP A 101 6.22 9.81 -20.21
CA ASP A 101 5.94 10.28 -21.57
C ASP A 101 4.49 10.80 -21.65
N GLY A 102 4.24 11.92 -22.32
CA GLY A 102 2.99 12.67 -22.27
C GLY A 102 1.74 12.03 -22.92
N SER A 103 1.82 10.79 -23.42
CA SER A 103 0.71 10.10 -24.09
C SER A 103 0.15 8.88 -23.34
N LEU A 104 0.47 8.76 -22.05
CA LEU A 104 0.12 7.58 -21.25
C LEU A 104 -1.36 7.59 -20.84
N GLN A 105 -1.94 6.40 -20.81
CA GLN A 105 -3.33 6.17 -20.44
C GLN A 105 -3.40 5.52 -19.06
N TRP A 106 -4.43 5.88 -18.30
CA TRP A 106 -4.76 5.25 -17.03
C TRP A 106 -6.03 4.38 -17.14
N GLY A 107 -6.30 3.58 -16.14
CA GLY A 107 -7.50 2.78 -16.05
C GLY A 107 -7.52 1.61 -17.06
N LYS A 108 -6.37 1.05 -17.40
CA LYS A 108 -6.26 -0.11 -18.29
C LYS A 108 -6.17 -1.41 -17.51
N PRO A 109 -6.74 -2.52 -18.01
CA PRO A 109 -6.56 -3.83 -17.39
C PRO A 109 -5.11 -4.28 -17.46
N LEU A 110 -4.59 -4.79 -16.33
CA LEU A 110 -3.27 -5.41 -16.24
C LEU A 110 -3.23 -6.86 -16.75
N ALA A 111 -4.37 -7.44 -17.09
CA ALA A 111 -4.48 -8.84 -17.52
C ALA A 111 -3.63 -9.20 -18.77
N ALA A 112 -3.26 -8.20 -19.58
CA ALA A 112 -2.38 -8.38 -20.73
C ALA A 112 -0.88 -8.22 -20.41
N THR A 113 -0.52 -8.01 -19.13
CA THR A 113 0.88 -7.98 -18.68
C THR A 113 1.45 -9.41 -18.78
N SER A 114 2.57 -9.56 -19.48
CA SER A 114 3.30 -10.83 -19.53
C SER A 114 4.40 -10.85 -18.49
N ILE A 115 4.44 -11.94 -17.71
CA ILE A 115 5.45 -12.16 -16.67
C ILE A 115 6.14 -13.49 -16.96
N ASP A 116 7.42 -13.43 -17.28
CA ASP A 116 8.28 -14.60 -17.47
C ASP A 116 9.18 -14.76 -16.25
N ILE A 117 8.77 -15.66 -15.35
CA ILE A 117 9.50 -15.91 -14.10
C ILE A 117 10.86 -16.54 -14.38
N ALA A 118 10.95 -17.45 -15.38
CA ALA A 118 12.19 -18.16 -15.69
C ALA A 118 13.30 -17.24 -16.18
N ASN A 119 12.94 -16.22 -16.95
CA ASN A 119 13.88 -15.23 -17.48
C ASN A 119 13.90 -13.92 -16.70
N SER A 120 13.10 -13.83 -15.61
CA SER A 120 12.95 -12.61 -14.80
C SER A 120 12.61 -11.38 -15.66
N THR A 121 11.65 -11.51 -16.58
CA THR A 121 11.22 -10.40 -17.44
C THR A 121 9.74 -10.09 -17.28
N VAL A 122 9.41 -8.81 -17.46
CA VAL A 122 8.03 -8.29 -17.49
C VAL A 122 7.83 -7.48 -18.76
N THR A 123 6.69 -7.69 -19.42
CA THR A 123 6.25 -6.89 -20.56
C THR A 123 4.92 -6.23 -20.20
N LEU A 124 4.93 -4.90 -20.06
CA LEU A 124 3.70 -4.12 -19.92
C LEU A 124 3.09 -3.82 -21.30
N PRO A 125 1.76 -3.78 -21.43
CA PRO A 125 1.11 -3.25 -22.61
C PRO A 125 1.57 -1.82 -22.93
N ILE A 126 1.63 -1.48 -24.22
CA ILE A 126 2.05 -0.13 -24.67
C ILE A 126 1.16 0.95 -24.03
N GLY A 127 1.79 1.98 -23.47
CA GLY A 127 1.12 3.12 -22.85
C GLY A 127 0.59 2.86 -21.45
N LEU A 128 0.87 1.69 -20.87
CA LEU A 128 0.50 1.35 -19.50
C LEU A 128 1.67 1.63 -18.56
N THR A 129 1.36 2.15 -17.37
CA THR A 129 2.35 2.42 -16.31
C THR A 129 1.85 1.90 -14.97
N LEU A 130 2.76 1.64 -14.04
CA LEU A 130 2.48 1.11 -12.72
C LEU A 130 2.87 2.11 -11.64
N ASP A 131 2.04 2.24 -10.62
CA ASP A 131 2.36 2.86 -9.33
C ASP A 131 2.15 1.83 -8.21
N PRO A 132 3.20 1.37 -7.54
CA PRO A 132 3.08 0.45 -6.41
C PRO A 132 2.67 1.13 -5.10
N GLY A 133 2.37 2.43 -5.10
CA GLY A 133 2.21 3.26 -3.90
C GLY A 133 1.10 2.85 -2.93
N GLY A 134 0.11 2.05 -3.36
CA GLY A 134 -0.99 1.55 -2.52
C GLY A 134 -0.89 0.06 -2.16
N LEU A 135 0.27 -0.58 -2.41
CA LEU A 135 0.50 -2.01 -2.17
C LEU A 135 1.94 -2.31 -1.75
N GLY A 136 2.89 -1.53 -2.25
CA GLY A 136 4.32 -1.86 -2.15
C GLY A 136 4.87 -1.77 -0.73
N LYS A 137 4.27 -1.00 0.18
CA LYS A 137 4.68 -0.92 1.58
C LYS A 137 4.32 -2.19 2.33
N GLY A 138 3.06 -2.63 2.18
CA GLY A 138 2.57 -3.87 2.78
C GLY A 138 3.36 -5.07 2.29
N LEU A 139 3.58 -5.19 0.97
CA LEU A 139 4.38 -6.28 0.41
C LEU A 139 5.83 -6.26 0.93
N ALA A 140 6.45 -5.08 1.04
CA ALA A 140 7.80 -4.97 1.60
C ALA A 140 7.84 -5.41 3.07
N ALA A 141 6.83 -5.02 3.86
CA ALA A 141 6.73 -5.43 5.26
C ALA A 141 6.55 -6.96 5.39
N ASP A 142 5.69 -7.56 4.58
CA ASP A 142 5.46 -9.01 4.56
C ASP A 142 6.73 -9.79 4.18
N MET A 143 7.41 -9.38 3.10
CA MET A 143 8.64 -10.04 2.65
C MET A 143 9.75 -9.98 3.71
N VAL A 144 10.01 -8.78 4.23
CA VAL A 144 11.08 -8.59 5.22
C VAL A 144 10.75 -9.30 6.53
N ALA A 145 9.49 -9.27 6.98
CA ALA A 145 9.08 -10.02 8.18
C ALA A 145 9.29 -11.52 8.01
N SER A 146 8.93 -12.10 6.85
CA SER A 146 9.18 -13.52 6.54
C SER A 146 10.66 -13.84 6.54
N GLU A 147 11.49 -13.05 5.85
CA GLU A 147 12.94 -13.23 5.78
C GLU A 147 13.60 -13.19 7.17
N LEU A 148 13.19 -12.24 8.03
CA LEU A 148 13.72 -12.15 9.39
C LEU A 148 13.30 -13.34 10.27
N ARG A 149 12.07 -13.83 10.10
CA ARG A 149 11.60 -15.04 10.79
C ARG A 149 12.40 -16.28 10.36
N GLU A 150 12.70 -16.41 9.07
CA GLU A 150 13.53 -17.49 8.52
C GLU A 150 14.98 -17.42 9.05
N LEU A 151 15.49 -16.22 9.32
CA LEU A 151 16.80 -15.98 9.95
C LEU A 151 16.80 -16.16 11.46
N GLY A 152 15.67 -16.55 12.08
CA GLY A 152 15.58 -16.92 13.48
C GLY A 152 15.10 -15.82 14.42
N ALA A 153 14.55 -14.71 13.92
CA ALA A 153 13.85 -13.76 14.78
C ALA A 153 12.69 -14.46 15.51
N GLU A 154 12.52 -14.28 16.81
CA GLU A 154 11.41 -14.83 17.58
C GLU A 154 10.12 -14.05 17.37
N GLY A 155 10.25 -12.75 17.14
CA GLY A 155 9.16 -11.84 16.81
C GLY A 155 9.63 -10.67 15.97
N VAL A 156 8.75 -10.18 15.09
CA VAL A 156 9.04 -9.06 14.18
C VAL A 156 7.80 -8.19 14.06
N CYS A 157 7.98 -6.87 14.17
CA CYS A 157 6.98 -5.88 13.79
C CYS A 157 7.63 -4.87 12.86
N ILE A 158 7.09 -4.75 11.65
CA ILE A 158 7.57 -3.80 10.63
C ILE A 158 6.43 -2.84 10.30
N SER A 159 6.67 -1.56 10.49
CA SER A 159 5.76 -0.47 10.13
C SER A 159 6.39 0.36 9.02
N ILE A 160 5.70 0.53 7.90
CA ILE A 160 6.14 1.38 6.79
C ILE A 160 5.03 2.39 6.49
N GLY A 161 5.23 3.63 6.97
CA GLY A 161 4.24 4.70 6.78
C GLY A 161 2.88 4.40 7.40
N GLY A 162 2.82 3.59 8.46
CA GLY A 162 1.61 3.20 9.15
C GLY A 162 0.99 1.88 8.71
N ASP A 163 1.50 1.24 7.65
CA ASP A 163 1.13 -0.14 7.30
C ASP A 163 2.07 -1.08 8.05
N ILE A 164 1.51 -2.03 8.80
CA ILE A 164 2.22 -2.82 9.81
C ILE A 164 2.04 -4.30 9.55
N ARG A 165 3.15 -5.03 9.58
CA ARG A 165 3.18 -6.51 9.62
C ARG A 165 3.80 -6.96 10.94
N CYS A 166 3.07 -7.79 11.67
CA CYS A 166 3.52 -8.44 12.89
C CYS A 166 3.63 -9.95 12.66
N ALA A 167 4.74 -10.56 13.03
CA ALA A 167 4.96 -12.00 12.90
C ALA A 167 5.68 -12.56 14.13
N GLY A 168 5.28 -13.75 14.58
CA GLY A 168 5.86 -14.40 15.76
C GLY A 168 5.50 -13.71 17.08
N ILE A 169 6.29 -13.96 18.12
CA ILE A 169 5.99 -13.57 19.50
C ILE A 169 6.04 -12.05 19.65
N GLY A 170 4.96 -11.46 20.16
CA GLY A 170 4.89 -10.04 20.53
C GLY A 170 5.36 -9.78 21.96
N PRO A 171 5.64 -8.50 22.31
CA PRO A 171 6.23 -8.12 23.61
C PRO A 171 5.21 -8.14 24.78
N ILE A 172 3.91 -8.20 24.52
CA ILE A 172 2.85 -8.16 25.54
C ILE A 172 2.09 -9.48 25.49
N ASP A 173 2.35 -10.36 26.43
CA ASP A 173 1.72 -11.69 26.54
C ASP A 173 1.76 -12.49 25.21
N GLY A 174 2.83 -12.32 24.45
CA GLY A 174 3.01 -12.96 23.13
C GLY A 174 2.33 -12.24 21.97
N ALA A 175 1.63 -11.14 22.22
CA ALA A 175 0.89 -10.38 21.23
C ALA A 175 1.50 -9.00 20.95
N TRP A 176 1.09 -8.42 19.82
CA TRP A 176 1.41 -7.07 19.39
C TRP A 176 0.17 -6.18 19.58
N SER A 177 0.35 -5.09 20.31
CA SER A 177 -0.71 -4.10 20.57
C SER A 177 -0.50 -2.89 19.67
N ILE A 178 -1.39 -2.69 18.70
CA ILE A 178 -1.26 -1.67 17.64
C ILE A 178 -2.39 -0.65 17.77
N PRO A 179 -2.08 0.62 18.09
CA PRO A 179 -3.09 1.67 18.15
C PRO A 179 -3.53 2.11 16.76
N VAL A 180 -4.83 2.31 16.59
CA VAL A 180 -5.46 2.93 15.41
C VAL A 180 -5.69 4.39 15.70
N ALA A 181 -4.94 5.27 15.05
CA ALA A 181 -5.00 6.72 15.28
C ALA A 181 -6.27 7.35 14.70
N SER A 182 -6.77 8.40 15.37
CA SER A 182 -7.85 9.24 14.87
C SER A 182 -7.39 10.10 13.69
N PRO A 183 -8.20 10.27 12.62
CA PRO A 183 -7.92 11.23 11.56
C PRO A 183 -8.14 12.68 11.98
N PHE A 184 -8.80 12.93 13.13
CA PHE A 184 -9.17 14.28 13.58
C PHE A 184 -8.24 14.81 14.66
N ILE A 185 -7.82 13.94 15.57
CA ILE A 185 -7.04 14.32 16.76
C ILE A 185 -5.83 13.40 16.85
N ALA A 186 -4.64 13.94 16.63
CA ALA A 186 -3.40 13.16 16.56
C ALA A 186 -3.08 12.35 17.83
N SER A 187 -3.56 12.79 19.01
CA SER A 187 -3.36 12.08 20.28
C SER A 187 -4.49 11.09 20.61
N GLU A 188 -5.54 11.01 19.82
CA GLU A 188 -6.68 10.10 20.05
C GLU A 188 -6.42 8.75 19.40
N VAL A 189 -6.64 7.68 20.16
CA VAL A 189 -6.66 6.30 19.68
C VAL A 189 -8.12 5.88 19.53
N LEU A 190 -8.52 5.47 18.33
CA LEU A 190 -9.89 5.03 18.02
C LEU A 190 -10.17 3.62 18.51
N ALA A 191 -9.17 2.76 18.41
CA ALA A 191 -9.18 1.35 18.80
C ALA A 191 -7.73 0.88 19.00
N THR A 192 -7.56 -0.22 19.73
CA THR A 192 -6.27 -0.92 19.81
C THR A 192 -6.45 -2.32 19.26
N ALA A 193 -5.71 -2.65 18.21
CA ALA A 193 -5.72 -3.99 17.63
C ALA A 193 -4.69 -4.86 18.34
N THR A 194 -5.09 -6.09 18.70
CA THR A 194 -4.22 -7.12 19.26
C THR A 194 -3.95 -8.18 18.21
N LEU A 195 -2.69 -8.32 17.80
CA LEU A 195 -2.26 -9.26 16.76
C LEU A 195 -1.28 -10.28 17.35
N LEU A 196 -1.53 -11.57 17.16
CA LEU A 196 -0.56 -12.64 17.42
C LEU A 196 0.37 -12.82 16.21
N ASP A 197 -0.22 -12.94 15.04
CA ASP A 197 0.42 -12.93 13.71
C ASP A 197 -0.57 -12.30 12.75
N GLY A 198 -0.17 -11.30 11.99
CA GLY A 198 -1.08 -10.60 11.10
C GLY A 198 -0.58 -9.22 10.73
N ALA A 199 -1.48 -8.45 10.13
CA ALA A 199 -1.16 -7.13 9.61
C ALA A 199 -2.32 -6.16 9.80
N ILE A 200 -1.97 -4.87 9.85
CA ILE A 200 -2.94 -3.77 9.87
C ILE A 200 -2.43 -2.65 8.98
N ALA A 201 -3.30 -2.11 8.14
CA ALA A 201 -2.97 -1.00 7.26
C ALA A 201 -4.06 0.07 7.31
N THR A 202 -3.67 1.33 7.18
CA THR A 202 -4.59 2.46 7.20
C THR A 202 -4.37 3.36 5.99
N SER A 203 -5.42 3.53 5.20
CA SER A 203 -5.50 4.51 4.13
C SER A 203 -6.32 5.72 4.56
N SER A 204 -5.86 6.93 4.23
CA SER A 204 -6.57 8.17 4.56
C SER A 204 -6.48 9.17 3.42
N LEU A 205 -7.55 9.95 3.20
CA LEU A 205 -7.55 11.04 2.23
C LEU A 205 -6.61 12.18 2.63
N ASP A 206 -6.26 12.28 3.92
CA ASP A 206 -5.39 13.32 4.47
C ASP A 206 -3.92 12.93 4.57
N ALA A 207 -3.57 11.66 4.31
CA ALA A 207 -2.20 11.16 4.46
C ALA A 207 -1.20 11.83 3.49
N LYS A 208 -1.64 12.15 2.27
CA LYS A 208 -0.82 12.84 1.26
C LYS A 208 -1.70 13.84 0.53
N THR A 209 -1.49 15.12 0.81
CA THR A 209 -2.22 16.24 0.21
C THR A 209 -1.27 17.27 -0.38
N TRP A 210 -1.70 17.95 -1.42
CA TRP A 210 -0.97 19.06 -2.05
C TRP A 210 -1.96 20.07 -2.63
N LEU A 211 -1.48 21.22 -3.10
CA LEU A 211 -2.30 22.26 -3.73
C LEU A 211 -1.99 22.35 -5.23
N VAL A 212 -3.04 22.45 -6.05
CA VAL A 212 -2.97 22.81 -7.45
C VAL A 212 -3.97 23.93 -7.68
N ASP A 213 -3.53 25.08 -8.15
CA ASP A 213 -4.36 26.26 -8.38
C ASP A 213 -5.28 26.58 -7.18
N ASN A 214 -4.72 26.58 -5.97
CA ASN A 214 -5.41 26.77 -4.69
C ASN A 214 -6.50 25.73 -4.36
N LYS A 215 -6.57 24.60 -5.09
CA LYS A 215 -7.46 23.49 -4.77
C LYS A 215 -6.67 22.38 -4.08
N ALA A 216 -7.20 21.91 -2.94
CA ALA A 216 -6.62 20.77 -2.24
C ALA A 216 -6.84 19.48 -3.05
N MET A 217 -5.74 18.78 -3.30
CA MET A 217 -5.70 17.47 -3.93
C MET A 217 -5.19 16.42 -2.95
N HIS A 218 -5.53 15.18 -3.15
CA HIS A 218 -5.01 14.04 -2.40
C HIS A 218 -4.76 12.84 -3.32
N HIS A 219 -3.98 11.89 -2.85
CA HIS A 219 -3.45 10.79 -3.65
C HIS A 219 -4.43 9.64 -3.92
N VAL A 220 -5.58 9.59 -3.23
CA VAL A 220 -6.58 8.53 -3.44
C VAL A 220 -7.51 8.95 -4.56
N LEU A 221 -7.37 8.29 -5.71
CA LEU A 221 -8.15 8.60 -6.91
C LEU A 221 -9.25 7.57 -7.13
N SER A 222 -10.35 8.01 -7.71
CA SER A 222 -11.39 7.12 -8.24
C SER A 222 -10.87 6.43 -9.52
N PRO A 223 -10.83 5.09 -9.58
CA PRO A 223 -10.45 4.37 -10.81
C PRO A 223 -11.40 4.61 -11.98
N LYS A 224 -12.63 5.06 -11.71
CA LYS A 224 -13.63 5.35 -12.73
C LYS A 224 -13.37 6.69 -13.42
N THR A 225 -12.85 7.68 -12.71
CA THR A 225 -12.69 9.06 -13.22
C THR A 225 -11.25 9.53 -13.33
N GLY A 226 -10.30 8.86 -12.64
CA GLY A 226 -8.91 9.31 -12.50
C GLY A 226 -8.75 10.57 -11.66
N LEU A 227 -9.81 11.03 -10.99
CA LEU A 227 -9.83 12.24 -10.16
C LEU A 227 -9.83 11.88 -8.66
N PRO A 228 -9.37 12.78 -7.77
CA PRO A 228 -9.46 12.60 -6.33
C PRO A 228 -10.90 12.33 -5.90
N LEU A 229 -11.08 11.47 -4.89
CA LEU A 229 -12.38 11.26 -4.28
C LEU A 229 -12.91 12.57 -3.72
N GLN A 230 -14.21 12.83 -3.94
CA GLN A 230 -14.82 14.07 -3.46
C GLN A 230 -15.10 13.99 -1.96
N ARG A 231 -14.83 15.06 -1.24
CA ARG A 231 -15.16 15.18 0.18
C ARG A 231 -16.62 15.59 0.32
N SER A 232 -17.42 14.72 0.94
CA SER A 232 -18.80 14.99 1.33
C SER A 232 -19.02 14.46 2.75
N ALA A 233 -20.16 14.76 3.36
CA ALA A 233 -20.49 14.25 4.70
C ALA A 233 -20.55 12.72 4.76
N GLU A 234 -20.91 12.08 3.64
CA GLU A 234 -20.99 10.63 3.50
C GLU A 234 -19.66 9.98 3.06
N GLN A 235 -18.58 10.76 2.88
CA GLN A 235 -17.30 10.23 2.45
C GLN A 235 -16.53 9.62 3.61
N ILE A 236 -16.01 8.42 3.42
CA ILE A 236 -15.02 7.81 4.30
C ILE A 236 -13.69 8.56 4.10
N ILE A 237 -13.12 9.09 5.17
CA ILE A 237 -11.83 9.79 5.15
C ILE A 237 -10.67 8.92 5.60
N GLN A 238 -10.96 7.87 6.36
CA GLN A 238 -9.97 6.89 6.80
C GLN A 238 -10.58 5.50 6.82
N ALA A 239 -9.83 4.53 6.34
CA ALA A 239 -10.16 3.11 6.43
C ALA A 239 -8.95 2.35 6.97
N THR A 240 -9.17 1.58 8.03
CA THR A 240 -8.18 0.68 8.62
C THR A 240 -8.61 -0.75 8.38
N VAL A 241 -7.71 -1.59 7.88
CA VAL A 241 -7.97 -3.00 7.58
C VAL A 241 -6.99 -3.89 8.30
N ILE A 242 -7.49 -4.99 8.88
CA ILE A 242 -6.72 -6.03 9.55
C ILE A 242 -6.85 -7.32 8.74
N GLY A 243 -5.74 -8.04 8.59
CA GLY A 243 -5.68 -9.32 7.90
C GLY A 243 -4.41 -10.09 8.17
N ALA A 244 -4.20 -11.21 7.49
CA ALA A 244 -3.01 -12.04 7.66
C ALA A 244 -1.75 -11.39 7.05
N GLU A 245 -1.88 -10.66 5.93
CA GLU A 245 -0.78 -10.06 5.18
C GLU A 245 -1.00 -8.56 5.01
N ALA A 246 0.08 -7.79 5.16
CA ALA A 246 0.04 -6.32 5.07
C ALA A 246 -0.25 -5.83 3.64
N VAL A 247 0.18 -6.57 2.64
CA VAL A 247 -0.10 -6.26 1.23
C VAL A 247 -1.61 -6.20 0.96
N TRP A 248 -2.38 -7.16 1.46
CA TRP A 248 -3.83 -7.16 1.26
C TRP A 248 -4.54 -6.17 2.17
N ALA A 249 -4.07 -5.99 3.40
CA ALA A 249 -4.60 -4.94 4.28
C ALA A 249 -4.45 -3.55 3.64
N GLU A 250 -3.30 -3.22 3.02
CA GLU A 250 -3.06 -1.95 2.32
C GLU A 250 -3.98 -1.78 1.10
N VAL A 251 -4.10 -2.83 0.26
CA VAL A 251 -4.99 -2.83 -0.91
C VAL A 251 -6.45 -2.59 -0.50
N PHE A 252 -6.94 -3.36 0.46
CA PHE A 252 -8.35 -3.29 0.85
C PHE A 252 -8.69 -2.06 1.68
N ALA A 253 -7.74 -1.45 2.40
CA ALA A 253 -7.94 -0.12 2.99
C ALA A 253 -8.23 0.94 1.92
N THR A 254 -7.53 0.88 0.78
CA THR A 254 -7.82 1.73 -0.38
C THR A 254 -9.18 1.39 -1.01
N VAL A 255 -9.51 0.10 -1.13
CA VAL A 255 -10.81 -0.35 -1.68
C VAL A 255 -11.99 0.20 -0.87
N VAL A 256 -11.91 0.16 0.47
CA VAL A 256 -12.98 0.71 1.34
C VAL A 256 -13.18 2.21 1.11
N LEU A 257 -12.10 2.99 0.95
CA LEU A 257 -12.20 4.43 0.63
C LEU A 257 -12.89 4.67 -0.71
N VAL A 258 -12.55 3.88 -1.73
CA VAL A 258 -13.02 4.05 -3.11
C VAL A 258 -14.46 3.57 -3.31
N ALA A 259 -14.80 2.42 -2.73
CA ALA A 259 -16.08 1.75 -2.93
C ALA A 259 -17.17 2.17 -1.93
N GLY A 260 -16.77 2.74 -0.78
CA GLY A 260 -17.67 2.97 0.33
C GLY A 260 -17.95 1.71 1.14
N VAL A 261 -18.73 1.85 2.24
CA VAL A 261 -18.94 0.74 3.19
C VAL A 261 -19.71 -0.44 2.60
N VAL A 262 -20.71 -0.23 1.77
CA VAL A 262 -21.55 -1.33 1.29
C VAL A 262 -20.73 -2.30 0.43
N GLU A 263 -20.14 -1.82 -0.63
CA GLU A 263 -19.33 -2.65 -1.53
C GLU A 263 -17.96 -3.00 -0.89
N GLY A 264 -17.34 -2.03 -0.22
CA GLY A 264 -16.04 -2.23 0.43
C GLY A 264 -16.10 -3.30 1.52
N PHE A 265 -17.08 -3.26 2.42
CA PHE A 265 -17.22 -4.27 3.47
C PHE A 265 -17.64 -5.63 2.93
N THR A 266 -18.45 -5.68 1.87
CA THR A 266 -18.73 -6.96 1.18
C THR A 266 -17.44 -7.62 0.69
N GLN A 267 -16.50 -6.84 0.13
CA GLN A 267 -15.21 -7.39 -0.31
C GLN A 267 -14.30 -7.73 0.88
N ILE A 268 -14.29 -6.93 1.95
CA ILE A 268 -13.56 -7.21 3.19
C ILE A 268 -13.97 -8.57 3.75
N GLU A 269 -15.27 -8.80 3.91
CA GLU A 269 -15.81 -10.05 4.47
C GLU A 269 -15.55 -11.24 3.57
N ALA A 270 -15.70 -11.07 2.25
CA ALA A 270 -15.38 -12.12 1.27
C ALA A 270 -13.89 -12.49 1.26
N ALA A 271 -13.01 -11.57 1.64
CA ALA A 271 -11.57 -11.80 1.76
C ALA A 271 -11.14 -12.30 3.15
N GLY A 272 -12.05 -12.45 4.11
CA GLY A 272 -11.75 -12.86 5.49
C GLY A 272 -10.96 -11.79 6.27
N LEU A 273 -11.18 -10.51 5.95
CA LEU A 273 -10.52 -9.37 6.57
C LEU A 273 -11.45 -8.67 7.55
N ALA A 274 -10.88 -7.80 8.39
CA ALA A 274 -11.64 -6.92 9.28
C ALA A 274 -11.38 -5.44 8.93
N ALA A 275 -12.38 -4.57 9.05
CA ALA A 275 -12.24 -3.15 8.70
C ALA A 275 -12.96 -2.21 9.66
N LEU A 276 -12.35 -1.02 9.83
CA LEU A 276 -12.95 0.16 10.44
C LEU A 276 -12.97 1.28 9.41
N ALA A 277 -14.14 1.86 9.14
CA ALA A 277 -14.31 3.06 8.32
C ALA A 277 -14.67 4.25 9.20
N VAL A 278 -13.99 5.38 8.99
CA VAL A 278 -14.24 6.65 9.67
C VAL A 278 -14.70 7.68 8.64
N PHE A 279 -15.84 8.31 8.88
CA PHE A 279 -16.45 9.28 7.99
C PHE A 279 -16.02 10.72 8.31
N THR A 280 -16.25 11.62 7.38
CA THR A 280 -15.96 13.05 7.51
C THR A 280 -16.69 13.70 8.71
N ASP A 281 -17.87 13.20 9.08
CA ASP A 281 -18.67 13.66 10.23
C ASP A 281 -18.29 12.98 11.56
N GLY A 282 -17.27 12.11 11.57
CA GLY A 282 -16.80 11.38 12.74
C GLY A 282 -17.53 10.08 13.02
N ARG A 283 -18.57 9.72 12.27
CA ARG A 283 -19.19 8.39 12.35
C ARG A 283 -18.15 7.31 12.07
N ARG A 284 -18.31 6.17 12.73
CA ARG A 284 -17.47 4.97 12.58
C ARG A 284 -18.35 3.79 12.23
N LEU A 285 -17.92 2.98 11.30
CA LEU A 285 -18.55 1.70 10.99
C LEU A 285 -17.49 0.60 10.99
N GLU A 286 -17.83 -0.52 11.55
CA GLU A 286 -16.98 -1.70 11.69
C GLU A 286 -17.55 -2.84 10.85
N SER A 287 -16.68 -3.63 10.21
CA SER A 287 -17.08 -4.90 9.60
C SER A 287 -17.33 -5.97 10.68
N SER A 288 -17.97 -7.09 10.32
CA SER A 288 -18.37 -8.14 11.26
C SER A 288 -17.23 -8.70 12.11
N HIS A 289 -16.02 -8.85 11.52
CA HIS A 289 -14.84 -9.43 12.19
C HIS A 289 -14.00 -8.41 12.98
N TRP A 290 -14.31 -7.11 12.95
CA TRP A 290 -13.48 -6.08 13.59
C TRP A 290 -13.27 -6.33 15.10
N LYS A 291 -14.31 -6.74 15.79
CA LYS A 291 -14.29 -7.00 17.23
C LYS A 291 -13.48 -8.24 17.65
N GLU A 292 -13.08 -9.08 16.71
CA GLU A 292 -12.19 -10.21 16.99
C GLU A 292 -10.76 -9.77 17.28
N TYR A 293 -10.37 -8.56 16.82
CA TYR A 293 -9.04 -8.01 16.95
C TYR A 293 -8.93 -6.84 17.90
N THR A 294 -10.06 -6.25 18.32
CA THR A 294 -10.07 -4.97 19.05
C THR A 294 -10.91 -5.04 20.31
N GLU A 295 -10.47 -4.30 21.32
CA GLU A 295 -11.23 -4.04 22.56
C GLU A 295 -11.96 -2.68 22.50
#